data_49238ecafd02385c1aff031f6f9f18b8
#
_entry.id   49238ecafd02385c1aff031f6f9f18b8
#
_cell.length_a   1.000
_cell.length_b   1.000
_cell.length_c   1.000
_cell.angle_alpha   90.00
_cell.angle_beta   90.00
_cell.angle_gamma   90.00
#
_symmetry.space_group_name_H-M   'P 1'
#
loop_
_entity.id
_entity.type
_entity.pdbx_description
1 polymer ?
#
loop_
_entity_poly.entity_id
_entity_poly.type
_entity_poly.pdbx_seq_one_letter_code
_entity_poly.pdbx_strand_id
1 'polypeptide(L)'
;TYDMNKAGAVWIGPDMYNFDPVDDVILETLEGASDVKLMFHLDADPPTWWLETNPGERAVDSNGGTYANGVSYASEKWREDVSRYYKAVIEHILSQPYADHIFAVKITARTTVEWQQYGMSLSSCGDYSPAARNAFRAWLTEKYGSDAALRAAWGDESVTLATAEVPVWADRGSGDYKYILDGKEQRNVIDYHLFYSDMVTD
;
A
#
# COMPACT_ATOMS: atom_id res chain seq x y z
N THR A 1 5.13 3.19 -20.12
CA THR A 1 5.05 3.18 -18.64
C THR A 1 5.35 4.59 -18.17
N TYR A 2 4.34 5.26 -17.65
CA TYR A 2 4.50 6.62 -17.10
C TYR A 2 5.18 6.52 -15.74
N ASP A 3 6.35 7.15 -15.58
CA ASP A 3 7.08 7.18 -14.32
C ASP A 3 6.38 8.15 -13.36
N MET A 4 5.71 7.60 -12.37
CA MET A 4 4.87 8.30 -11.39
C MET A 4 5.64 9.01 -10.26
N ASN A 5 6.95 9.16 -10.35
CA ASN A 5 7.66 10.22 -9.61
C ASN A 5 7.05 11.62 -9.89
N LYS A 6 6.06 11.66 -10.78
CA LYS A 6 5.21 12.79 -11.13
C LYS A 6 3.84 12.79 -10.46
N ALA A 7 3.55 11.90 -9.49
CA ALA A 7 2.29 11.99 -8.72
C ALA A 7 2.15 13.39 -8.10
N GLY A 8 3.26 13.97 -7.62
CA GLY A 8 3.30 15.38 -7.19
C GLY A 8 3.07 16.41 -8.29
N ALA A 9 3.11 16.03 -9.58
CA ALA A 9 2.76 16.92 -10.68
C ALA A 9 1.27 16.87 -11.03
N VAL A 10 0.58 15.78 -10.67
CA VAL A 10 -0.87 15.61 -10.88
C VAL A 10 -1.62 16.00 -9.61
N TRP A 11 -1.30 15.41 -8.48
CA TRP A 11 -1.92 15.73 -7.19
C TRP A 11 -1.07 16.78 -6.45
N ILE A 12 -1.41 18.04 -6.64
CA ILE A 12 -0.59 19.19 -6.25
C ILE A 12 -0.94 19.78 -4.87
N GLY A 13 -2.02 19.34 -4.25
CA GLY A 13 -2.48 19.81 -2.93
C GLY A 13 -3.79 19.11 -2.53
N PRO A 14 -4.32 19.39 -1.32
CA PRO A 14 -5.60 18.82 -0.88
C PRO A 14 -6.71 19.17 -1.89
N ASP A 15 -7.31 18.13 -2.49
CA ASP A 15 -8.35 18.24 -3.53
C ASP A 15 -7.97 19.13 -4.72
N MET A 16 -6.66 19.29 -4.98
CA MET A 16 -6.11 20.10 -6.07
C MET A 16 -5.36 19.23 -7.06
N TYR A 17 -5.81 19.21 -8.30
CA TYR A 17 -5.26 18.34 -9.35
C TYR A 17 -4.86 19.16 -10.58
N ASN A 18 -3.72 18.79 -11.19
CA ASN A 18 -3.31 19.23 -12.51
C ASN A 18 -3.29 18.01 -13.43
N PHE A 19 -4.19 17.96 -14.40
CA PHE A 19 -4.30 16.81 -15.30
C PHE A 19 -3.46 16.92 -16.57
N ASP A 20 -2.85 18.08 -16.85
CA ASP A 20 -2.01 18.25 -18.04
C ASP A 20 -0.98 17.13 -18.24
N PRO A 21 -0.24 16.65 -17.18
CA PRO A 21 0.71 15.57 -17.36
C PRO A 21 0.07 14.22 -17.73
N VAL A 22 -1.21 14.03 -17.38
CA VAL A 22 -1.97 12.81 -17.76
C VAL A 22 -2.35 12.91 -19.24
N ASP A 23 -2.89 14.05 -19.65
CA ASP A 23 -3.30 14.30 -21.02
C ASP A 23 -2.11 14.23 -21.98
N ASP A 24 -1.01 14.89 -21.64
CA ASP A 24 0.21 14.94 -22.45
C ASP A 24 0.73 13.54 -22.78
N VAL A 25 0.84 12.66 -21.77
CA VAL A 25 1.38 11.32 -21.99
C VAL A 25 0.46 10.43 -22.82
N ILE A 26 -0.85 10.59 -22.68
CA ILE A 26 -1.83 9.84 -23.48
C ILE A 26 -1.82 10.34 -24.93
N LEU A 27 -1.90 11.66 -25.11
CA LEU A 27 -1.93 12.27 -26.43
C LEU A 27 -0.63 12.02 -27.22
N GLU A 28 0.55 12.17 -26.59
CA GLU A 28 1.84 11.83 -27.21
C GLU A 28 1.90 10.36 -27.65
N THR A 29 1.35 9.45 -26.84
CA THR A 29 1.30 8.03 -27.20
C THR A 29 0.40 7.80 -28.42
N LEU A 30 -0.76 8.45 -28.48
CA LEU A 30 -1.73 8.33 -29.57
C LEU A 30 -1.25 9.03 -30.85
N GLU A 31 -0.45 10.07 -30.78
CA GLU A 31 0.23 10.67 -31.95
C GLU A 31 1.17 9.66 -32.62
N GLY A 32 1.86 8.85 -31.83
CA GLY A 32 2.75 7.80 -32.34
C GLY A 32 2.03 6.54 -32.83
N ALA A 33 0.82 6.25 -32.33
CA ALA A 33 0.07 5.02 -32.61
C ALA A 33 -1.44 5.25 -32.35
N SER A 34 -2.14 5.77 -33.34
CA SER A 34 -3.53 6.24 -33.21
C SER A 34 -4.60 5.15 -33.03
N ASP A 35 -4.27 3.89 -33.27
CA ASP A 35 -5.20 2.75 -33.21
C ASP A 35 -5.00 1.84 -31.97
N VAL A 36 -4.09 2.22 -31.06
CA VAL A 36 -3.79 1.42 -29.87
C VAL A 36 -4.83 1.58 -28.78
N LYS A 37 -4.92 0.55 -27.94
CA LYS A 37 -5.61 0.60 -26.65
C LYS A 37 -4.59 0.68 -25.53
N LEU A 38 -4.87 1.52 -24.54
CA LEU A 38 -3.96 1.85 -23.48
C LEU A 38 -4.46 1.29 -22.14
N MET A 39 -3.56 0.71 -21.35
CA MET A 39 -3.77 0.47 -19.95
C MET A 39 -3.02 1.57 -19.17
N PHE A 40 -3.77 2.42 -18.46
CA PHE A 40 -3.20 3.50 -17.68
C PHE A 40 -2.80 3.00 -16.29
N HIS A 41 -1.58 3.31 -15.87
CA HIS A 41 -1.11 2.94 -14.52
C HIS A 41 -1.27 4.12 -13.58
N LEU A 42 -1.96 3.91 -12.45
CA LEU A 42 -2.01 4.83 -11.31
C LEU A 42 -1.14 4.28 -10.19
N ASP A 43 -0.25 5.11 -9.67
CA ASP A 43 0.62 4.74 -8.56
C ASP A 43 -0.01 5.14 -7.22
N ALA A 44 0.16 4.28 -6.22
CA ALA A 44 -0.27 4.50 -4.84
C ALA A 44 0.81 5.16 -3.97
N ASP A 45 1.92 5.62 -4.54
CA ASP A 45 2.93 6.33 -3.75
C ASP A 45 2.47 7.78 -3.48
N PRO A 46 2.58 8.26 -2.23
CA PRO A 46 2.13 9.59 -1.88
C PRO A 46 3.04 10.68 -2.45
N PRO A 47 2.47 11.83 -2.86
CA PRO A 47 3.28 13.00 -3.18
C PRO A 47 3.99 13.54 -1.93
N THR A 48 5.15 14.17 -2.12
CA THR A 48 5.98 14.68 -1.02
C THR A 48 5.21 15.60 -0.08
N TRP A 49 4.40 16.51 -0.63
CA TRP A 49 3.60 17.44 0.18
C TRP A 49 2.63 16.71 1.12
N TRP A 50 2.06 15.58 0.68
CA TRP A 50 1.14 14.80 1.50
C TRP A 50 1.86 14.17 2.70
N LEU A 51 3.06 13.61 2.48
CA LEU A 51 3.88 13.05 3.56
C LEU A 51 4.39 14.11 4.55
N GLU A 52 4.64 15.32 4.07
CA GLU A 52 5.05 16.46 4.91
C GLU A 52 3.89 16.95 5.78
N THR A 53 2.68 16.95 5.27
CA THR A 53 1.48 17.36 6.02
C THR A 53 0.91 16.26 6.92
N ASN A 54 1.24 14.99 6.65
CA ASN A 54 0.75 13.83 7.41
C ASN A 54 1.92 12.93 7.90
N PRO A 55 2.86 13.45 8.69
CA PRO A 55 4.06 12.71 9.08
C PRO A 55 3.76 11.46 9.93
N GLY A 56 2.62 11.44 10.65
CA GLY A 56 2.16 10.30 11.45
C GLY A 56 1.67 9.10 10.64
N GLU A 57 1.42 9.29 9.34
CA GLU A 57 0.90 8.25 8.44
C GLU A 57 2.02 7.52 7.68
N ARG A 58 3.27 7.84 7.98
CA ARG A 58 4.42 7.17 7.34
C ARG A 58 4.56 5.73 7.79
N ALA A 59 4.96 4.88 6.85
CA ALA A 59 5.40 3.52 7.17
C ALA A 59 6.69 3.57 8.02
N VAL A 60 6.78 2.69 9.00
CA VAL A 60 7.89 2.61 9.96
C VAL A 60 8.63 1.30 9.78
N ASP A 61 9.95 1.35 9.71
CA ASP A 61 10.80 0.18 9.58
C ASP A 61 11.02 -0.55 10.93
N SER A 62 11.67 -1.71 10.90
CA SER A 62 11.96 -2.51 12.09
C SER A 62 12.91 -1.84 13.11
N ASN A 63 13.56 -0.75 12.73
CA ASN A 63 14.47 0.02 13.60
C ASN A 63 13.79 1.32 14.12
N GLY A 64 12.52 1.53 13.78
CA GLY A 64 11.77 2.73 14.15
C GLY A 64 12.01 3.94 13.22
N GLY A 65 12.75 3.76 12.12
CA GLY A 65 12.92 4.78 11.09
C GLY A 65 11.74 4.83 10.13
N THR A 66 11.60 5.94 9.39
CA THR A 66 10.58 6.08 8.34
C THR A 66 11.21 5.99 6.95
N TYR A 67 10.47 5.44 6.01
CA TYR A 67 10.88 5.45 4.60
C TYR A 67 10.64 6.83 3.98
N ALA A 68 11.55 7.28 3.12
CA ALA A 68 11.49 8.62 2.52
C ALA A 68 10.17 8.89 1.80
N ASN A 69 9.68 7.91 1.02
CA ASN A 69 8.44 7.99 0.26
C ASN A 69 7.39 6.97 0.73
N GLY A 70 7.54 6.46 1.96
CA GLY A 70 6.71 5.38 2.49
C GLY A 70 5.52 5.89 3.28
N VAL A 71 4.32 5.52 2.86
CA VAL A 71 3.10 5.65 3.63
C VAL A 71 2.67 4.29 4.17
N SER A 72 2.05 4.25 5.34
CA SER A 72 1.38 3.03 5.78
C SER A 72 0.15 2.77 4.90
N TYR A 73 0.12 1.64 4.20
CA TYR A 73 -1.06 1.24 3.44
C TYR A 73 -2.26 0.93 4.35
N ALA A 74 -2.01 0.72 5.64
CA ALA A 74 -3.05 0.58 6.66
C ALA A 74 -3.61 1.92 7.17
N SER A 75 -3.07 3.06 6.73
CA SER A 75 -3.59 4.38 7.09
C SER A 75 -4.94 4.62 6.43
N GLU A 76 -6.00 4.73 7.23
CA GLU A 76 -7.34 5.10 6.75
C GLU A 76 -7.32 6.44 6.03
N LYS A 77 -6.60 7.42 6.59
CA LYS A 77 -6.45 8.74 5.98
C LYS A 77 -5.81 8.67 4.59
N TRP A 78 -4.76 7.86 4.43
CA TRP A 78 -4.14 7.65 3.12
C TRP A 78 -5.12 7.01 2.14
N ARG A 79 -5.81 5.96 2.56
CA ARG A 79 -6.79 5.23 1.73
C ARG A 79 -7.91 6.14 1.26
N GLU A 80 -8.45 6.98 2.13
CA GLU A 80 -9.46 7.98 1.78
C GLU A 80 -8.93 9.02 0.78
N ASP A 81 -7.76 9.59 1.06
CA ASP A 81 -7.18 10.67 0.26
C ASP A 81 -6.77 10.16 -1.13
N VAL A 82 -6.10 9.00 -1.22
CA VAL A 82 -5.69 8.42 -2.50
C VAL A 82 -6.88 7.93 -3.32
N SER A 83 -7.95 7.46 -2.69
CA SER A 83 -9.18 7.08 -3.38
C SER A 83 -9.85 8.29 -4.03
N ARG A 84 -9.86 9.47 -3.37
CA ARG A 84 -10.34 10.71 -4.00
C ARG A 84 -9.48 11.11 -5.19
N TYR A 85 -8.15 11.01 -5.05
CA TYR A 85 -7.23 11.26 -6.15
C TYR A 85 -7.48 10.33 -7.34
N TYR A 86 -7.58 9.02 -7.11
CA TYR A 86 -7.86 8.05 -8.18
C TYR A 86 -9.18 8.34 -8.87
N LYS A 87 -10.21 8.61 -8.09
CA LYS A 87 -11.52 8.97 -8.65
C LYS A 87 -11.41 10.19 -9.56
N ALA A 88 -10.74 11.24 -9.12
CA ALA A 88 -10.57 12.47 -9.90
C ALA A 88 -9.82 12.22 -11.22
N VAL A 89 -8.73 11.44 -11.20
CA VAL A 89 -7.98 11.09 -12.42
C VAL A 89 -8.81 10.24 -13.37
N ILE A 90 -9.52 9.23 -12.86
CA ILE A 90 -10.36 8.35 -13.69
C ILE A 90 -11.51 9.14 -14.31
N GLU A 91 -12.21 9.98 -13.54
CA GLU A 91 -13.29 10.82 -14.05
C GLU A 91 -12.78 11.79 -15.11
N HIS A 92 -11.60 12.39 -14.90
CA HIS A 92 -10.96 13.23 -15.90
C HIS A 92 -10.70 12.47 -17.21
N ILE A 93 -10.00 11.33 -17.14
CA ILE A 93 -9.68 10.49 -18.32
C ILE A 93 -10.95 10.11 -19.08
N LEU A 94 -11.98 9.67 -18.36
CA LEU A 94 -13.25 9.24 -18.99
C LEU A 94 -14.04 10.39 -19.61
N SER A 95 -13.76 11.63 -19.25
CA SER A 95 -14.39 12.82 -19.84
C SER A 95 -13.71 13.33 -21.12
N GLN A 96 -12.52 12.81 -21.45
CA GLN A 96 -11.70 13.28 -22.56
C GLN A 96 -12.04 12.62 -23.90
N PRO A 97 -11.78 13.27 -25.02
CA PRO A 97 -11.99 12.69 -26.36
C PRO A 97 -11.24 11.37 -26.61
N TYR A 98 -10.17 11.13 -25.89
CA TYR A 98 -9.36 9.90 -25.99
C TYR A 98 -9.85 8.75 -25.09
N ALA A 99 -10.95 8.92 -24.36
CA ALA A 99 -11.44 7.95 -23.37
C ALA A 99 -11.60 6.53 -23.98
N ASP A 100 -12.08 6.43 -25.21
CA ASP A 100 -12.26 5.15 -25.90
C ASP A 100 -10.95 4.37 -26.14
N HIS A 101 -9.81 5.04 -26.04
CA HIS A 101 -8.50 4.37 -26.13
C HIS A 101 -8.08 3.71 -24.82
N ILE A 102 -8.68 4.07 -23.69
CA ILE A 102 -8.34 3.49 -22.38
C ILE A 102 -9.21 2.27 -22.13
N PHE A 103 -8.61 1.07 -22.14
CA PHE A 103 -9.35 -0.17 -21.88
C PHE A 103 -9.28 -0.64 -20.43
N ALA A 104 -8.28 -0.17 -19.67
CA ALA A 104 -8.11 -0.52 -18.25
C ALA A 104 -7.29 0.54 -17.51
N VAL A 105 -7.53 0.62 -16.20
CA VAL A 105 -6.67 1.32 -15.24
C VAL A 105 -6.09 0.26 -14.31
N LYS A 106 -4.78 0.29 -14.10
CA LYS A 106 -4.07 -0.57 -13.17
C LYS A 106 -3.55 0.29 -12.01
N ILE A 107 -4.00 -0.01 -10.80
CA ILE A 107 -3.44 0.59 -9.60
C ILE A 107 -2.16 -0.16 -9.23
N THR A 108 -1.08 0.57 -9.05
CA THR A 108 0.26 0.04 -8.77
C THR A 108 0.83 0.73 -7.54
N ALA A 109 1.88 0.17 -7.00
CA ALA A 109 2.58 0.78 -5.89
C ALA A 109 4.09 0.62 -6.08
N ARG A 110 4.85 1.63 -5.66
CA ARG A 110 6.31 1.65 -5.61
C ARG A 110 7.01 1.58 -6.97
N THR A 111 8.31 1.75 -6.94
CA THR A 111 9.19 1.85 -8.12
C THR A 111 9.10 0.65 -9.07
N THR A 112 8.77 -0.53 -8.54
CA THR A 112 8.64 -1.77 -9.32
C THR A 112 7.21 -2.07 -9.76
N VAL A 113 6.27 -1.15 -9.50
CA VAL A 113 4.82 -1.26 -9.80
C VAL A 113 4.14 -2.48 -9.15
N GLU A 114 4.68 -2.94 -8.03
CA GLU A 114 4.22 -4.10 -7.27
C GLU A 114 3.86 -3.72 -5.84
N TRP A 115 2.85 -4.35 -5.26
CA TRP A 115 2.41 -4.15 -3.88
C TRP A 115 3.33 -4.86 -2.87
N GLN A 116 4.59 -4.45 -2.81
CA GLN A 116 5.57 -5.01 -1.89
C GLN A 116 5.59 -4.25 -0.55
N GLN A 117 5.91 -4.97 0.52
CA GLN A 117 6.18 -4.34 1.81
C GLN A 117 7.41 -3.44 1.71
N TYR A 118 7.35 -2.28 2.37
CA TYR A 118 8.48 -1.36 2.44
C TYR A 118 9.72 -2.06 3.06
N GLY A 119 10.87 -1.86 2.44
CA GLY A 119 12.14 -2.40 2.92
C GLY A 119 12.33 -3.91 2.71
N MET A 120 11.49 -4.59 1.92
CA MET A 120 11.61 -6.03 1.66
C MET A 120 12.99 -6.40 1.08
N SER A 121 13.60 -5.53 0.29
CA SER A 121 14.96 -5.70 -0.25
C SER A 121 16.07 -5.22 0.69
N LEU A 122 15.72 -4.70 1.87
CA LEU A 122 16.62 -4.19 2.89
C LEU A 122 16.54 -5.08 4.14
N SER A 123 17.46 -4.90 5.06
CA SER A 123 17.46 -5.60 6.35
C SER A 123 16.46 -5.04 7.37
N SER A 124 15.56 -4.17 6.96
CA SER A 124 14.67 -3.40 7.84
C SER A 124 13.24 -3.31 7.29
N CYS A 125 12.63 -4.44 6.95
CA CYS A 125 11.27 -4.47 6.40
C CYS A 125 10.21 -3.94 7.39
N GLY A 126 9.30 -3.10 6.92
CA GLY A 126 8.14 -2.56 7.65
C GLY A 126 6.85 -3.35 7.36
N ASP A 127 5.68 -2.97 7.77
CA ASP A 127 5.33 -1.70 8.43
C ASP A 127 5.05 -1.91 9.93
N TYR A 128 5.73 -1.13 10.77
CA TYR A 128 5.54 -1.12 12.23
C TYR A 128 4.88 0.18 12.71
N SER A 129 4.26 0.92 11.81
CA SER A 129 3.56 2.16 12.15
C SER A 129 2.39 1.92 13.12
N PRO A 130 1.95 2.95 13.84
CA PRO A 130 0.72 2.87 14.63
C PRO A 130 -0.50 2.48 13.79
N ALA A 131 -0.59 2.95 12.55
CA ALA A 131 -1.67 2.60 11.63
C ALA A 131 -1.66 1.10 11.31
N ALA A 132 -0.51 0.53 10.93
CA ALA A 132 -0.38 -0.90 10.64
C ALA A 132 -0.68 -1.77 11.87
N ARG A 133 -0.20 -1.37 13.05
CA ARG A 133 -0.46 -2.08 14.30
C ARG A 133 -1.95 -2.10 14.65
N ASN A 134 -2.59 -0.94 14.56
CA ASN A 134 -4.02 -0.81 14.90
C ASN A 134 -4.89 -1.61 13.92
N ALA A 135 -4.61 -1.52 12.63
CA ALA A 135 -5.33 -2.27 11.61
C ALA A 135 -5.13 -3.78 11.77
N PHE A 136 -3.90 -4.23 12.10
CA PHE A 136 -3.64 -5.65 12.37
C PHE A 136 -4.43 -6.16 13.58
N ARG A 137 -4.49 -5.39 14.67
CA ARG A 137 -5.30 -5.73 15.85
C ARG A 137 -6.80 -5.79 15.53
N ALA A 138 -7.30 -4.86 14.72
CA ALA A 138 -8.68 -4.87 14.26
C ALA A 138 -8.99 -6.14 13.45
N TRP A 139 -8.12 -6.49 12.50
CA TRP A 139 -8.21 -7.71 11.70
C TRP A 139 -8.17 -8.98 12.56
N LEU A 140 -7.28 -9.04 13.55
CA LEU A 140 -7.23 -10.16 14.51
C LEU A 140 -8.51 -10.25 15.35
N THR A 141 -9.10 -9.10 15.71
CA THR A 141 -10.36 -9.04 16.47
C THR A 141 -11.51 -9.62 15.64
N GLU A 142 -11.60 -9.27 14.38
CA GLU A 142 -12.58 -9.83 13.46
C GLU A 142 -12.38 -11.35 13.29
N LYS A 143 -11.14 -11.78 13.10
CA LYS A 143 -10.80 -13.18 12.86
C LYS A 143 -11.02 -14.09 14.06
N TYR A 144 -10.62 -13.67 15.25
CA TYR A 144 -10.60 -14.54 16.44
C TYR A 144 -11.72 -14.26 17.44
N GLY A 145 -12.24 -13.07 17.49
CA GLY A 145 -13.36 -12.66 18.34
C GLY A 145 -13.06 -12.63 19.84
N SER A 146 -11.96 -13.22 20.32
CA SER A 146 -11.59 -13.23 21.74
C SER A 146 -10.09 -13.47 21.96
N ASP A 147 -9.58 -12.97 23.09
CA ASP A 147 -8.20 -13.22 23.53
C ASP A 147 -7.91 -14.71 23.71
N ALA A 148 -8.87 -15.47 24.21
CA ALA A 148 -8.71 -16.91 24.40
C ALA A 148 -8.50 -17.66 23.07
N ALA A 149 -9.24 -17.30 22.03
CA ALA A 149 -9.07 -17.89 20.70
C ALA A 149 -7.73 -17.49 20.07
N LEU A 150 -7.32 -16.22 20.23
CA LEU A 150 -6.01 -15.75 19.76
C LEU A 150 -4.85 -16.49 20.44
N ARG A 151 -4.88 -16.61 21.78
CA ARG A 151 -3.87 -17.36 22.56
C ARG A 151 -3.76 -18.82 22.13
N ALA A 152 -4.89 -19.48 21.98
CA ALA A 152 -4.93 -20.87 21.52
C ALA A 152 -4.36 -21.02 20.09
N ALA A 153 -4.60 -20.05 19.20
CA ALA A 153 -4.10 -20.08 17.85
C ALA A 153 -2.59 -19.81 17.75
N TRP A 154 -2.08 -18.86 18.56
CA TRP A 154 -0.68 -18.47 18.52
C TRP A 154 0.21 -19.29 19.49
N GLY A 155 -0.40 -20.05 20.40
CA GLY A 155 0.34 -20.75 21.45
C GLY A 155 1.03 -19.83 22.45
N ASP A 156 0.53 -18.60 22.62
CA ASP A 156 1.07 -17.57 23.50
C ASP A 156 0.02 -17.10 24.50
N GLU A 157 0.18 -17.51 25.76
CA GLU A 157 -0.75 -17.16 26.84
C GLU A 157 -0.71 -15.68 27.25
N SER A 158 0.31 -14.93 26.82
CA SER A 158 0.49 -13.52 27.18
C SER A 158 -0.19 -12.56 26.21
N VAL A 159 -0.47 -12.99 24.97
CA VAL A 159 -1.04 -12.13 23.93
C VAL A 159 -2.51 -11.86 24.17
N THR A 160 -2.93 -10.65 23.81
CA THR A 160 -4.34 -10.24 23.71
C THR A 160 -4.59 -9.53 22.38
N LEU A 161 -5.83 -9.43 21.97
CA LEU A 161 -6.22 -8.67 20.78
C LEU A 161 -5.77 -7.19 20.87
N ALA A 162 -5.72 -6.63 22.09
CA ALA A 162 -5.28 -5.27 22.32
C ALA A 162 -3.75 -5.10 22.34
N THR A 163 -2.99 -6.16 22.63
CA THR A 163 -1.52 -6.09 22.78
C THR A 163 -0.75 -6.82 21.66
N ALA A 164 -1.45 -7.46 20.73
CA ALA A 164 -0.82 -8.10 19.60
C ALA A 164 0.04 -7.11 18.80
N GLU A 165 1.24 -7.52 18.42
CA GLU A 165 2.20 -6.71 17.70
C GLU A 165 2.46 -7.28 16.30
N VAL A 166 2.87 -6.41 15.38
CA VAL A 166 3.42 -6.85 14.08
C VAL A 166 4.63 -7.73 14.34
N PRO A 167 4.70 -8.96 13.78
CA PRO A 167 5.83 -9.87 14.01
C PRO A 167 7.15 -9.23 13.60
N VAL A 168 8.20 -9.47 14.39
CA VAL A 168 9.53 -8.93 14.10
C VAL A 168 10.06 -9.42 12.75
N TRP A 169 10.83 -8.59 12.07
CA TRP A 169 11.33 -8.89 10.73
C TRP A 169 12.08 -10.23 10.65
N ALA A 170 12.87 -10.55 11.68
CA ALA A 170 13.61 -11.81 11.75
C ALA A 170 12.71 -13.06 11.67
N ASP A 171 11.47 -12.98 12.14
CA ASP A 171 10.51 -14.10 12.13
C ASP A 171 9.75 -14.19 10.80
N ARG A 172 9.70 -13.09 10.03
CA ARG A 172 8.93 -12.99 8.78
C ARG A 172 9.64 -13.53 7.53
N GLY A 173 10.73 -14.27 7.69
CA GLY A 173 11.39 -14.92 6.57
C GLY A 173 12.72 -14.29 6.12
N SER A 174 13.34 -13.49 6.96
CA SER A 174 14.66 -12.88 6.70
C SER A 174 15.83 -13.86 6.78
N GLY A 175 15.64 -15.12 6.78
CA GLY A 175 16.69 -16.10 6.95
C GLY A 175 16.58 -17.29 6.04
N ASP A 176 17.64 -18.01 5.93
CA ASP A 176 17.84 -19.18 5.09
C ASP A 176 16.61 -20.13 5.08
N TYR A 177 15.97 -20.24 3.93
CA TYR A 177 14.97 -21.27 3.60
C TYR A 177 13.63 -21.24 4.33
N LYS A 178 13.20 -20.15 4.95
CA LYS A 178 11.88 -20.05 5.59
C LYS A 178 10.74 -19.70 4.60
N TYR A 179 10.71 -20.32 3.44
CA TYR A 179 9.62 -20.15 2.48
C TYR A 179 8.34 -20.90 2.89
N ILE A 180 8.46 -21.88 3.80
CA ILE A 180 7.34 -22.65 4.31
C ILE A 180 7.27 -22.38 5.81
N LEU A 181 6.24 -21.63 6.21
CA LEU A 181 5.98 -21.35 7.61
C LEU A 181 5.29 -22.53 8.29
N ASP A 182 5.68 -22.86 9.52
CA ASP A 182 4.96 -23.81 10.34
C ASP A 182 3.61 -23.21 10.79
N GLY A 183 2.52 -23.88 10.41
CA GLY A 183 1.17 -23.38 10.65
C GLY A 183 0.78 -23.29 12.13
N LYS A 184 1.56 -23.88 13.02
CA LYS A 184 1.33 -23.92 14.45
C LYS A 184 2.28 -22.99 15.21
N GLU A 185 3.59 -23.12 14.95
CA GLU A 185 4.62 -22.36 15.65
C GLU A 185 4.77 -20.92 15.13
N GLN A 186 4.42 -20.68 13.86
CA GLN A 186 4.54 -19.37 13.20
C GLN A 186 3.17 -18.78 12.81
N ARG A 187 2.13 -19.10 13.59
CA ARG A 187 0.79 -18.65 13.29
C ARG A 187 0.64 -17.13 13.27
N ASN A 188 1.31 -16.44 14.16
CA ASN A 188 1.35 -14.98 14.20
C ASN A 188 1.92 -14.36 12.91
N VAL A 189 2.96 -14.99 12.34
CA VAL A 189 3.56 -14.55 11.07
C VAL A 189 2.63 -14.81 9.90
N ILE A 190 1.98 -15.97 9.87
CA ILE A 190 0.98 -16.33 8.86
C ILE A 190 -0.18 -15.34 8.89
N ASP A 191 -0.69 -15.02 10.08
CA ASP A 191 -1.78 -14.06 10.25
C ASP A 191 -1.38 -12.66 9.77
N TYR A 192 -0.15 -12.23 10.02
CA TYR A 192 0.34 -10.96 9.50
C TYR A 192 0.41 -10.94 7.96
N HIS A 193 0.86 -12.01 7.33
CA HIS A 193 0.89 -12.06 5.86
C HIS A 193 -0.52 -12.09 5.25
N LEU A 194 -1.47 -12.78 5.89
CA LEU A 194 -2.87 -12.77 5.48
C LEU A 194 -3.48 -11.37 5.64
N PHE A 195 -3.28 -10.74 6.80
CA PHE A 195 -3.68 -9.36 7.03
C PHE A 195 -3.10 -8.42 5.96
N TYR A 196 -1.81 -8.55 5.64
CA TYR A 196 -1.20 -7.68 4.62
C TYR A 196 -1.81 -7.91 3.24
N SER A 197 -2.08 -9.17 2.88
CA SER A 197 -2.76 -9.48 1.62
C SER A 197 -4.16 -8.88 1.56
N ASP A 198 -4.96 -9.07 2.62
CA ASP A 198 -6.31 -8.52 2.69
C ASP A 198 -6.27 -6.99 2.61
N MET A 199 -5.40 -6.34 3.38
CA MET A 199 -5.24 -4.89 3.44
C MET A 199 -4.92 -4.25 2.07
N VAL A 200 -4.13 -4.90 1.21
CA VAL A 200 -3.78 -4.34 -0.11
C VAL A 200 -4.81 -4.67 -1.19
N THR A 201 -5.75 -5.56 -0.93
CA THR A 201 -6.82 -5.93 -1.87
C THR A 201 -8.14 -5.22 -1.60
N ASP A 202 -8.33 -4.67 -0.40
CA ASP A 202 -9.48 -3.85 0.01
C ASP A 202 -9.36 -2.40 -0.47
#